data_1b656a5608537ed1d6502ef9c42478bb
#
_entry.id   1b656a5608537ed1d6502ef9c42478bb
#
_cell.length_a   1.000
_cell.length_b   1.000
_cell.length_c   1.000
_cell.angle_alpha   90.00
_cell.angle_beta   90.00
_cell.angle_gamma   90.00
#
_symmetry.space_group_name_H-M   'P 1'
#
loop_
_entity.id
_entity.type
_entity.pdbx_description
1 polymer ?
#
loop_
_entity_poly.entity_id
_entity_poly.type
_entity_poly.pdbx_seq_one_letter_code
_entity_poly.pdbx_strand_id
1 'polypeptide(L)'
;MQSFIRNAVSGAEGDGAEVRRLFPVPSLMNFDPFVLWDDFSISAGAGFPDHPHRGFEGVTYVFEGSVNHRDNLGNDSTVTRGGLQRFTAGRGIVHSEMPSADGVTRGIQLWVNLPSRMKKLEPDYQQVNADAVPERQVSNGVVRVLAGEGSPLQLNTPVIYLDVHLDAGGELVEPIPTGFRGIVYVVEGACEVNGDTVEEGKAAFMENVDTASLLCNEASRVMLCFGEPHGEPIRQHGPFVD
;
A
#
# COMPACT_ATOMS: atom_id res chain seq x y z
N MET A 1 15.91 -18.17 -3.04
CA MET A 1 14.59 -17.59 -3.29
C MET A 1 13.65 -18.11 -2.22
N GLN A 2 13.08 -17.24 -1.39
CA GLN A 2 12.12 -17.65 -0.38
C GLN A 2 10.84 -16.86 -0.70
N SER A 3 9.84 -17.56 -1.26
CA SER A 3 8.51 -17.02 -1.53
C SER A 3 7.47 -17.88 -0.82
N PHE A 4 6.41 -17.24 -0.32
CA PHE A 4 5.24 -17.94 0.18
C PHE A 4 3.98 -17.13 -0.14
N ILE A 5 2.87 -17.83 -0.38
CA ILE A 5 1.59 -17.19 -0.71
C ILE A 5 0.69 -17.19 0.52
N ARG A 6 -0.02 -16.08 0.75
CA ARG A 6 -1.02 -15.94 1.82
C ARG A 6 -2.29 -15.30 1.31
N ASN A 7 -3.42 -15.72 1.89
CA ASN A 7 -4.69 -15.02 1.76
C ASN A 7 -4.71 -13.79 2.67
N ALA A 8 -5.29 -12.71 2.20
CA ALA A 8 -5.72 -11.65 3.07
C ALA A 8 -6.89 -12.12 3.96
N VAL A 9 -6.95 -11.59 5.16
CA VAL A 9 -7.97 -11.92 6.16
C VAL A 9 -9.01 -10.81 6.19
N SER A 10 -10.29 -11.16 6.01
CA SER A 10 -11.39 -10.19 6.09
C SER A 10 -11.62 -9.75 7.53
N GLY A 11 -11.86 -8.47 7.72
CA GLY A 11 -12.10 -7.85 9.02
C GLY A 11 -12.84 -6.53 8.88
N ALA A 12 -13.16 -5.91 10.02
CA ALA A 12 -13.70 -4.56 10.09
C ALA A 12 -12.72 -3.64 10.82
N GLU A 13 -12.64 -2.39 10.37
CA GLU A 13 -11.78 -1.36 10.95
C GLU A 13 -12.52 -0.02 11.04
N GLY A 14 -11.99 0.89 11.84
CA GLY A 14 -12.56 2.22 12.00
C GLY A 14 -14.04 2.17 12.39
N ASP A 15 -14.85 3.06 11.82
CA ASP A 15 -16.30 3.09 11.98
C ASP A 15 -16.96 2.48 10.74
N GLY A 16 -17.02 1.13 10.70
CA GLY A 16 -17.72 0.36 9.68
C GLY A 16 -17.00 0.19 8.33
N ALA A 17 -15.70 0.42 8.26
CA ALA A 17 -14.90 0.07 7.10
C ALA A 17 -14.64 -1.45 7.06
N GLU A 18 -14.73 -2.06 5.88
CA GLU A 18 -14.35 -3.45 5.63
C GLU A 18 -12.93 -3.50 5.08
N VAL A 19 -12.13 -4.47 5.53
CA VAL A 19 -10.76 -4.65 5.07
C VAL A 19 -10.44 -6.10 4.74
N ARG A 20 -9.57 -6.31 3.75
CA ARG A 20 -8.84 -7.55 3.48
C ARG A 20 -7.38 -7.32 3.89
N ARG A 21 -6.98 -7.79 5.07
CA ARG A 21 -5.69 -7.52 5.72
C ARG A 21 -4.66 -8.62 5.47
N LEU A 22 -3.47 -8.25 4.99
CA LEU A 22 -2.33 -9.17 4.92
C LEU A 22 -1.55 -9.21 6.24
N PHE A 23 -1.32 -8.06 6.84
CA PHE A 23 -0.69 -7.86 8.14
C PHE A 23 -1.11 -6.49 8.72
N PRO A 24 -1.14 -6.31 10.07
CA PRO A 24 -0.85 -7.31 11.09
C PRO A 24 -1.99 -8.32 11.29
N VAL A 25 -1.64 -9.60 11.30
CA VAL A 25 -2.53 -10.70 11.69
C VAL A 25 -1.77 -11.65 12.64
N PRO A 26 -2.43 -12.48 13.47
CA PRO A 26 -1.71 -13.31 14.45
C PRO A 26 -0.59 -14.17 13.87
N SER A 27 -0.69 -14.58 12.62
CA SER A 27 0.32 -15.41 11.93
C SER A 27 1.40 -14.60 11.21
N LEU A 28 1.25 -13.27 11.11
CA LEU A 28 2.19 -12.36 10.46
C LEU A 28 1.95 -10.93 10.95
N MET A 29 2.76 -10.48 11.90
CA MET A 29 2.59 -9.14 12.50
C MET A 29 3.10 -8.01 11.63
N ASN A 30 4.11 -8.26 10.81
CA ASN A 30 4.69 -7.29 9.88
C ASN A 30 5.55 -8.02 8.84
N PHE A 31 5.95 -7.28 7.81
CA PHE A 31 6.92 -7.73 6.81
C PHE A 31 7.88 -6.58 6.52
N ASP A 32 8.86 -6.37 7.40
CA ASP A 32 9.79 -5.24 7.39
C ASP A 32 10.23 -4.82 5.98
N PRO A 33 10.02 -3.54 5.53
CA PRO A 33 9.65 -2.38 6.35
C PRO A 33 8.14 -2.15 6.50
N PHE A 34 7.29 -3.06 6.05
CA PHE A 34 5.84 -2.88 6.03
C PHE A 34 5.19 -3.39 7.32
N VAL A 35 4.29 -2.58 7.89
CA VAL A 35 3.64 -2.84 9.18
C VAL A 35 2.13 -2.92 9.11
N LEU A 36 1.53 -2.49 7.99
CA LEU A 36 0.12 -2.71 7.68
C LEU A 36 -0.10 -2.76 6.17
N TRP A 37 -0.93 -3.69 5.74
CA TRP A 37 -1.53 -3.74 4.42
C TRP A 37 -3.00 -4.09 4.51
N ASP A 38 -3.85 -3.14 4.14
CA ASP A 38 -5.30 -3.31 4.05
C ASP A 38 -5.80 -2.93 2.64
N ASP A 39 -6.48 -3.86 1.98
CA ASP A 39 -7.35 -3.59 0.86
C ASP A 39 -8.72 -3.26 1.46
N PHE A 40 -9.08 -1.97 1.48
CA PHE A 40 -10.24 -1.45 2.17
C PHE A 40 -11.42 -1.18 1.25
N SER A 41 -12.62 -1.30 1.81
CA SER A 41 -13.89 -0.89 1.22
C SER A 41 -14.70 -0.13 2.27
N ILE A 42 -15.03 1.13 1.98
CA ILE A 42 -15.74 2.02 2.90
C ILE A 42 -17.06 2.45 2.25
N SER A 43 -18.18 2.09 2.88
CA SER A 43 -19.51 2.55 2.46
C SER A 43 -19.81 3.96 2.97
N ALA A 44 -20.77 4.64 2.36
CA ALA A 44 -21.21 5.95 2.81
C ALA A 44 -21.61 5.93 4.30
N GLY A 45 -21.10 6.90 5.06
CA GLY A 45 -21.34 7.00 6.51
C GLY A 45 -20.39 6.19 7.40
N ALA A 46 -19.56 5.31 6.81
CA ALA A 46 -18.45 4.64 7.48
C ALA A 46 -17.16 5.48 7.31
N GLY A 47 -16.04 5.08 7.93
CA GLY A 47 -14.75 5.74 7.76
C GLY A 47 -13.86 5.66 8.98
N PHE A 48 -12.86 6.54 9.00
CA PHE A 48 -11.90 6.64 10.09
C PHE A 48 -11.95 8.05 10.71
N PRO A 49 -12.77 8.26 11.76
CA PRO A 49 -12.81 9.51 12.52
C PRO A 49 -11.45 9.83 13.13
N ASP A 50 -11.30 11.01 13.75
CA ASP A 50 -10.06 11.47 14.37
C ASP A 50 -9.41 10.38 15.24
N HIS A 51 -8.19 10.00 14.86
CA HIS A 51 -7.39 8.99 15.54
C HIS A 51 -5.88 9.31 15.44
N PRO A 52 -5.07 8.88 16.44
CA PRO A 52 -3.66 9.19 16.47
C PRO A 52 -2.80 8.14 15.79
N HIS A 53 -1.64 8.56 15.26
CA HIS A 53 -0.59 7.67 14.76
C HIS A 53 0.79 8.15 15.19
N ARG A 54 1.76 7.21 15.26
CA ARG A 54 3.18 7.51 15.53
C ARG A 54 4.09 6.45 14.94
N GLY A 55 5.26 6.90 14.42
CA GLY A 55 6.42 6.05 14.14
C GLY A 55 6.44 5.34 12.79
N PHE A 56 5.59 5.72 11.86
CA PHE A 56 5.52 5.16 10.50
C PHE A 56 5.04 6.21 9.49
N GLU A 57 5.01 5.84 8.23
CA GLU A 57 4.37 6.58 7.14
C GLU A 57 3.18 5.78 6.64
N GLY A 58 2.00 6.42 6.56
CA GLY A 58 0.81 5.82 5.98
C GLY A 58 0.61 6.31 4.55
N VAL A 59 0.37 5.40 3.61
CA VAL A 59 0.05 5.70 2.21
C VAL A 59 -1.33 5.15 1.90
N THR A 60 -2.24 6.05 1.49
CA THR A 60 -3.59 5.70 1.02
C THR A 60 -3.62 5.85 -0.50
N TYR A 61 -3.89 4.79 -1.23
CA TYR A 61 -4.10 4.81 -2.68
C TYR A 61 -5.56 4.46 -3.00
N VAL A 62 -6.23 5.31 -3.76
CA VAL A 62 -7.68 5.23 -4.01
C VAL A 62 -7.97 4.57 -5.36
N PHE A 63 -8.68 3.43 -5.34
CA PHE A 63 -9.12 2.72 -6.54
C PHE A 63 -10.44 3.26 -7.09
N GLU A 64 -11.37 3.57 -6.17
CA GLU A 64 -12.73 4.00 -6.46
C GLU A 64 -13.19 4.98 -5.39
N GLY A 65 -14.06 5.95 -5.76
CA GLY A 65 -14.53 6.97 -4.85
C GLY A 65 -13.46 7.99 -4.49
N SER A 66 -13.47 8.43 -3.26
CA SER A 66 -12.53 9.44 -2.74
C SER A 66 -12.44 9.40 -1.21
N VAL A 67 -11.31 9.88 -0.68
CA VAL A 67 -11.04 10.01 0.75
C VAL A 67 -10.75 11.46 1.07
N ASN A 68 -11.51 12.07 2.00
CA ASN A 68 -11.16 13.35 2.60
C ASN A 68 -10.28 13.11 3.81
N HIS A 69 -9.07 13.65 3.75
CA HIS A 69 -8.10 13.68 4.84
C HIS A 69 -8.13 15.01 5.57
N ARG A 70 -8.17 14.97 6.89
CA ARG A 70 -7.94 16.13 7.76
C ARG A 70 -6.94 15.77 8.84
N ASP A 71 -6.08 16.69 9.24
CA ASP A 71 -5.12 16.45 10.29
C ASP A 71 -4.89 17.67 11.20
N ASN A 72 -4.19 17.43 12.30
CA ASN A 72 -3.83 18.47 13.27
C ASN A 72 -2.70 19.41 12.82
N LEU A 73 -2.17 19.22 11.61
CA LEU A 73 -1.23 20.16 10.97
C LEU A 73 -1.97 21.24 10.17
N GLY A 74 -3.30 21.08 10.00
CA GLY A 74 -4.16 21.99 9.25
C GLY A 74 -4.40 21.59 7.80
N ASN A 75 -4.00 20.40 7.40
CA ASN A 75 -4.35 19.87 6.09
C ASN A 75 -5.84 19.47 6.08
N ASP A 76 -6.51 19.80 4.97
CA ASP A 76 -7.89 19.39 4.63
C ASP A 76 -7.94 19.21 3.12
N SER A 77 -7.92 17.98 2.66
CA SER A 77 -7.82 17.67 1.23
C SER A 77 -8.52 16.39 0.87
N THR A 78 -8.90 16.26 -0.40
CA THR A 78 -9.61 15.08 -0.90
C THR A 78 -8.77 14.40 -1.99
N VAL A 79 -8.47 13.13 -1.75
CA VAL A 79 -7.83 12.24 -2.72
C VAL A 79 -8.92 11.52 -3.49
N THR A 80 -8.89 11.61 -4.81
CA THR A 80 -9.87 10.96 -5.70
C THR A 80 -9.28 9.71 -6.34
N ARG A 81 -10.13 8.94 -7.02
CA ARG A 81 -9.73 7.74 -7.78
C ARG A 81 -8.44 7.94 -8.58
N GLY A 82 -7.49 7.02 -8.41
CA GLY A 82 -6.18 7.01 -9.05
C GLY A 82 -5.16 7.94 -8.40
N GLY A 83 -5.57 8.77 -7.45
CA GLY A 83 -4.67 9.56 -6.61
C GLY A 83 -4.23 8.81 -5.37
N LEU A 84 -3.22 9.36 -4.69
CA LEU A 84 -2.71 8.84 -3.44
C LEU A 84 -2.27 9.96 -2.52
N GLN A 85 -2.19 9.65 -1.24
CA GLN A 85 -1.63 10.51 -0.20
C GLN A 85 -0.66 9.76 0.68
N ARG A 86 0.24 10.48 1.30
CA ARG A 86 1.13 9.99 2.34
C ARG A 86 1.09 10.95 3.53
N PHE A 87 0.98 10.41 4.74
CA PHE A 87 1.33 11.14 5.96
C PHE A 87 2.56 10.48 6.60
N THR A 88 3.49 11.29 7.06
CA THR A 88 4.55 10.86 7.98
C THR A 88 4.05 11.07 9.40
N ALA A 89 3.75 9.99 10.12
CA ALA A 89 3.30 10.12 11.51
C ALA A 89 4.44 10.61 12.45
N GLY A 90 5.67 10.15 12.21
CA GLY A 90 6.84 10.59 12.95
C GLY A 90 6.63 10.56 14.46
N ARG A 91 6.82 11.70 15.14
CA ARG A 91 6.62 11.85 16.59
C ARG A 91 5.15 11.84 17.03
N GLY A 92 4.21 11.99 16.09
CA GLY A 92 2.77 11.92 16.33
C GLY A 92 1.95 12.82 15.43
N ILE A 93 0.87 12.28 14.88
CA ILE A 93 -0.17 12.99 14.11
C ILE A 93 -1.55 12.53 14.59
N VAL A 94 -2.53 13.40 14.51
CA VAL A 94 -3.95 13.05 14.65
C VAL A 94 -4.62 13.41 13.35
N HIS A 95 -5.32 12.46 12.75
CA HIS A 95 -6.01 12.68 11.49
C HIS A 95 -7.33 11.91 11.39
N SER A 96 -8.11 12.25 10.38
CA SER A 96 -9.30 11.49 9.95
C SER A 96 -9.23 11.21 8.46
N GLU A 97 -9.78 10.06 8.05
CA GLU A 97 -9.94 9.65 6.65
C GLU A 97 -11.38 9.23 6.43
N MET A 98 -12.16 10.12 5.82
CA MET A 98 -13.59 9.90 5.61
C MET A 98 -13.89 9.80 4.11
N PRO A 99 -14.76 8.86 3.68
CA PRO A 99 -15.20 8.85 2.29
C PRO A 99 -15.94 10.16 2.00
N SER A 100 -15.68 10.75 0.85
CA SER A 100 -16.42 11.91 0.39
C SER A 100 -17.45 11.46 -0.63
N ALA A 101 -18.69 11.87 -0.44
CA ALA A 101 -19.83 11.60 -1.32
C ALA A 101 -20.51 10.21 -1.15
N ASP A 102 -21.56 10.02 -1.96
CA ASP A 102 -22.35 8.79 -1.99
C ASP A 102 -21.58 7.67 -2.74
N GLY A 103 -21.70 6.45 -2.25
CA GLY A 103 -21.12 5.28 -2.89
C GLY A 103 -20.11 4.55 -2.02
N VAL A 104 -19.31 3.72 -2.66
CA VAL A 104 -18.23 2.94 -2.05
C VAL A 104 -16.88 3.57 -2.37
N THR A 105 -16.03 3.72 -1.38
CA THR A 105 -14.63 4.09 -1.55
C THR A 105 -13.75 2.86 -1.34
N ARG A 106 -12.93 2.51 -2.34
CA ARG A 106 -12.02 1.36 -2.31
C ARG A 106 -10.58 1.80 -2.53
N GLY A 107 -9.65 1.11 -1.89
CA GLY A 107 -8.23 1.40 -2.05
C GLY A 107 -7.33 0.52 -1.22
N ILE A 108 -6.05 0.87 -1.21
CA ILE A 108 -5.04 0.23 -0.35
C ILE A 108 -4.56 1.23 0.69
N GLN A 109 -4.54 0.79 1.95
CA GLN A 109 -3.81 1.43 3.03
C GLN A 109 -2.53 0.64 3.29
N LEU A 110 -1.39 1.29 3.11
CA LEU A 110 -0.07 0.75 3.36
C LEU A 110 0.60 1.56 4.47
N TRP A 111 1.14 0.89 5.49
CA TRP A 111 2.01 1.54 6.46
C TRP A 111 3.46 1.05 6.28
N VAL A 112 4.36 2.01 6.11
CA VAL A 112 5.80 1.80 6.01
C VAL A 112 6.45 2.25 7.31
N ASN A 113 7.13 1.35 7.99
CA ASN A 113 7.84 1.65 9.24
C ASN A 113 8.89 2.73 9.03
N LEU A 114 9.09 3.58 10.00
CA LEU A 114 10.26 4.45 10.08
C LEU A 114 11.36 3.76 10.90
N PRO A 115 12.63 3.80 10.49
CA PRO A 115 13.73 3.30 11.30
C PRO A 115 13.83 4.09 12.62
N SER A 116 14.42 3.49 13.66
CA SER A 116 14.48 4.04 15.01
C SER A 116 14.98 5.49 15.04
N ARG A 117 15.97 5.83 14.20
CA ARG A 117 16.53 7.18 14.08
C ARG A 117 15.54 8.22 13.55
N MET A 118 14.48 7.79 12.88
CA MET A 118 13.48 8.65 12.23
C MET A 118 12.11 8.66 12.94
N LYS A 119 11.91 7.86 13.99
CA LYS A 119 10.64 7.81 14.75
C LYS A 119 10.19 9.17 15.31
N LYS A 120 11.12 10.11 15.49
CA LYS A 120 10.85 11.45 16.02
C LYS A 120 10.82 12.56 14.97
N LEU A 121 10.75 12.21 13.68
CA LEU A 121 10.55 13.22 12.63
C LEU A 121 9.29 14.04 12.91
N GLU A 122 9.32 15.30 12.49
CA GLU A 122 8.10 16.12 12.46
C GLU A 122 7.06 15.45 11.53
N PRO A 123 5.80 15.41 11.93
CA PRO A 123 4.75 14.90 11.08
C PRO A 123 4.62 15.76 9.81
N ASP A 124 4.27 15.12 8.71
CA ASP A 124 4.16 15.77 7.41
C ASP A 124 3.09 15.09 6.55
N TYR A 125 2.59 15.79 5.53
CA TYR A 125 1.56 15.31 4.61
C TYR A 125 1.92 15.64 3.17
N GLN A 126 1.62 14.73 2.26
CA GLN A 126 1.75 14.92 0.81
C GLN A 126 0.60 14.25 0.08
N GLN A 127 0.00 14.96 -0.89
CA GLN A 127 -0.98 14.40 -1.83
C GLN A 127 -0.40 14.39 -3.24
N VAL A 128 -0.71 13.34 -3.99
CA VAL A 128 -0.41 13.21 -5.43
C VAL A 128 -1.72 12.94 -6.16
N ASN A 129 -2.12 13.84 -7.05
CA ASN A 129 -3.31 13.65 -7.86
C ASN A 129 -3.09 12.59 -8.94
N ALA A 130 -4.18 12.01 -9.42
CA ALA A 130 -4.15 10.90 -10.37
C ALA A 130 -3.37 11.21 -11.68
N ASP A 131 -3.47 12.44 -12.16
CA ASP A 131 -2.80 12.94 -13.37
C ASP A 131 -1.29 13.19 -13.18
N ALA A 132 -0.84 13.31 -11.94
CA ALA A 132 0.57 13.46 -11.59
C ALA A 132 1.27 12.10 -11.33
N VAL A 133 0.53 10.99 -11.25
CA VAL A 133 1.10 9.66 -11.10
C VAL A 133 1.67 9.19 -12.44
N PRO A 134 2.99 8.93 -12.55
CA PRO A 134 3.60 8.49 -13.80
C PRO A 134 3.09 7.11 -14.24
N GLU A 135 2.92 6.96 -15.55
CA GLU A 135 2.52 5.71 -16.18
C GLU A 135 3.56 5.24 -17.20
N ARG A 136 3.77 3.94 -17.31
CA ARG A 136 4.57 3.32 -18.36
C ARG A 136 3.81 2.17 -19.02
N GLN A 137 3.93 2.07 -20.34
CA GLN A 137 3.36 0.95 -21.10
C GLN A 137 4.25 -0.28 -20.95
N VAL A 138 3.61 -1.42 -20.83
CA VAL A 138 4.27 -2.74 -20.79
C VAL A 138 3.59 -3.68 -21.78
N SER A 139 4.05 -4.92 -21.88
CA SER A 139 3.41 -5.91 -22.78
C SER A 139 1.97 -6.18 -22.34
N ASN A 140 1.01 -5.79 -23.17
CA ASN A 140 -0.44 -5.89 -22.91
C ASN A 140 -0.83 -5.32 -21.55
N GLY A 141 -0.42 -4.07 -21.25
CA GLY A 141 -0.82 -3.46 -20.00
C GLY A 141 -0.16 -2.11 -19.71
N VAL A 142 -0.45 -1.60 -18.52
CA VAL A 142 0.06 -0.33 -18.01
C VAL A 142 0.48 -0.48 -16.56
N VAL A 143 1.55 0.20 -16.19
CA VAL A 143 2.07 0.30 -14.81
C VAL A 143 2.01 1.76 -14.38
N ARG A 144 1.37 2.01 -13.24
CA ARG A 144 1.37 3.31 -12.56
C ARG A 144 2.40 3.29 -11.44
N VAL A 145 3.29 4.27 -11.42
CA VAL A 145 4.39 4.35 -10.44
C VAL A 145 3.96 5.20 -9.26
N LEU A 146 3.49 4.54 -8.19
CA LEU A 146 2.96 5.21 -6.99
C LEU A 146 4.08 5.72 -6.08
N ALA A 147 5.16 4.93 -5.90
CA ALA A 147 6.38 5.34 -5.22
C ALA A 147 7.60 4.67 -5.86
N GLY A 148 8.77 5.29 -5.75
CA GLY A 148 10.03 4.88 -6.35
C GLY A 148 10.49 5.85 -7.43
N GLU A 149 11.37 5.38 -8.31
CA GLU A 149 11.98 6.23 -9.34
C GLU A 149 10.92 6.83 -10.27
N GLY A 150 10.94 8.16 -10.41
CA GLY A 150 10.01 8.93 -11.24
C GLY A 150 8.71 9.33 -10.55
N SER A 151 8.34 8.72 -9.43
CA SER A 151 7.15 9.14 -8.67
C SER A 151 7.38 10.45 -7.93
N PRO A 152 6.40 11.37 -7.90
CA PRO A 152 6.46 12.55 -7.07
C PRO A 152 6.26 12.27 -5.58
N LEU A 153 5.70 11.09 -5.20
CA LEU A 153 5.52 10.73 -3.78
C LEU A 153 6.88 10.47 -3.11
N GLN A 154 7.10 11.13 -1.98
CA GLN A 154 8.33 11.00 -1.21
C GLN A 154 8.10 10.15 0.03
N LEU A 155 8.91 9.08 0.21
CA LEU A 155 8.96 8.25 1.41
C LEU A 155 10.34 8.31 2.04
N ASN A 156 10.40 8.24 3.37
CA ASN A 156 11.68 8.23 4.10
C ASN A 156 12.39 6.87 4.01
N THR A 157 11.66 5.81 3.73
CA THR A 157 12.20 4.48 3.45
C THR A 157 12.14 4.24 1.94
N PRO A 158 13.23 3.77 1.29
CA PRO A 158 13.19 3.40 -0.13
C PRO A 158 12.14 2.31 -0.39
N VAL A 159 11.16 2.63 -1.25
CA VAL A 159 10.06 1.73 -1.62
C VAL A 159 9.82 1.82 -3.13
N ILE A 160 9.57 0.68 -3.76
CA ILE A 160 8.94 0.55 -5.07
C ILE A 160 7.49 0.19 -4.81
N TYR A 161 6.54 1.01 -5.27
CA TYR A 161 5.11 0.76 -5.14
C TYR A 161 4.44 1.02 -6.47
N LEU A 162 3.88 -0.04 -7.07
CA LEU A 162 3.32 -0.02 -8.42
C LEU A 162 1.88 -0.54 -8.39
N ASP A 163 1.02 0.09 -9.21
CA ASP A 163 -0.29 -0.41 -9.59
C ASP A 163 -0.20 -0.92 -11.04
N VAL A 164 -0.29 -2.23 -11.21
CA VAL A 164 -0.06 -2.95 -12.47
C VAL A 164 -1.39 -3.44 -13.02
N HIS A 165 -1.75 -3.01 -14.23
CA HIS A 165 -2.90 -3.48 -14.97
C HIS A 165 -2.40 -4.26 -16.18
N LEU A 166 -2.69 -5.54 -16.24
CA LEU A 166 -2.34 -6.42 -17.36
C LEU A 166 -3.60 -7.02 -17.97
N ASP A 167 -3.70 -6.95 -19.29
CA ASP A 167 -4.71 -7.71 -20.05
C ASP A 167 -4.30 -9.19 -20.17
N ALA A 168 -5.16 -10.02 -20.76
CA ALA A 168 -4.84 -11.42 -21.01
C ALA A 168 -3.56 -11.56 -21.85
N GLY A 169 -2.60 -12.37 -21.38
CA GLY A 169 -1.26 -12.51 -21.97
C GLY A 169 -0.32 -11.34 -21.66
N GLY A 170 -0.68 -10.47 -20.73
CA GLY A 170 0.18 -9.37 -20.26
C GLY A 170 1.31 -9.86 -19.40
N GLU A 171 2.48 -9.24 -19.57
CA GLU A 171 3.72 -9.59 -18.87
C GLU A 171 4.41 -8.38 -18.30
N LEU A 172 4.99 -8.55 -17.11
CA LEU A 172 5.89 -7.58 -16.49
C LEU A 172 7.07 -8.31 -15.85
N VAL A 173 8.28 -7.80 -16.07
CA VAL A 173 9.47 -8.16 -15.28
C VAL A 173 9.98 -6.89 -14.64
N GLU A 174 9.80 -6.78 -13.32
CA GLU A 174 10.26 -5.65 -12.53
C GLU A 174 11.58 -5.98 -11.84
N PRO A 175 12.65 -5.21 -12.08
CA PRO A 175 13.90 -5.37 -11.33
C PRO A 175 13.69 -4.96 -9.86
N ILE A 176 14.19 -5.77 -8.94
CA ILE A 176 14.11 -5.53 -7.51
C ILE A 176 15.52 -5.26 -6.97
N PRO A 177 15.76 -4.12 -6.30
CA PRO A 177 17.05 -3.82 -5.72
C PRO A 177 17.49 -4.89 -4.71
N THR A 178 18.76 -5.22 -4.73
CA THR A 178 19.34 -6.22 -3.81
C THR A 178 19.02 -5.87 -2.36
N GLY A 179 18.53 -6.86 -1.62
CA GLY A 179 18.18 -6.71 -0.21
C GLY A 179 16.74 -6.23 0.05
N PHE A 180 16.03 -5.75 -0.97
CA PHE A 180 14.61 -5.43 -0.80
C PHE A 180 13.79 -6.70 -0.59
N ARG A 181 12.71 -6.55 0.14
CA ARG A 181 11.66 -7.57 0.28
C ARG A 181 10.29 -6.93 0.03
N GLY A 182 9.32 -7.72 -0.37
CA GLY A 182 8.02 -7.15 -0.69
C GLY A 182 6.95 -8.16 -0.98
N ILE A 183 5.85 -7.64 -1.44
CA ILE A 183 4.64 -8.39 -1.76
C ILE A 183 4.19 -8.07 -3.17
N VAL A 184 3.59 -9.08 -3.80
CA VAL A 184 2.79 -8.95 -5.02
C VAL A 184 1.38 -9.38 -4.67
N TYR A 185 0.46 -8.42 -4.54
CA TYR A 185 -0.94 -8.63 -4.13
C TYR A 185 -1.86 -8.54 -5.32
N VAL A 186 -2.69 -9.57 -5.56
CA VAL A 186 -3.68 -9.56 -6.65
C VAL A 186 -4.98 -8.94 -6.13
N VAL A 187 -5.32 -7.78 -6.69
CA VAL A 187 -6.55 -7.03 -6.37
C VAL A 187 -7.75 -7.59 -7.10
N GLU A 188 -7.55 -7.95 -8.39
CA GLU A 188 -8.57 -8.48 -9.29
C GLU A 188 -7.94 -9.49 -10.26
N GLY A 189 -8.63 -10.60 -10.56
CA GLY A 189 -8.17 -11.65 -11.48
C GLY A 189 -7.19 -12.62 -10.85
N ALA A 190 -6.26 -13.12 -11.66
CA ALA A 190 -5.21 -14.06 -11.26
C ALA A 190 -3.92 -13.83 -12.06
N CYS A 191 -2.77 -13.98 -11.43
CA CYS A 191 -1.47 -13.77 -12.05
C CYS A 191 -0.46 -14.83 -11.63
N GLU A 192 0.38 -15.29 -12.55
CA GLU A 192 1.57 -16.05 -12.19
C GLU A 192 2.66 -15.09 -11.72
N VAL A 193 3.14 -15.27 -10.50
CA VAL A 193 4.19 -14.48 -9.88
C VAL A 193 5.42 -15.37 -9.69
N ASN A 194 6.49 -15.11 -10.45
CA ASN A 194 7.68 -15.98 -10.49
C ASN A 194 7.36 -17.48 -10.68
N GLY A 195 6.29 -17.80 -11.46
CA GLY A 195 5.83 -19.15 -11.75
C GLY A 195 4.81 -19.74 -10.78
N ASP A 196 4.48 -19.06 -9.69
CA ASP A 196 3.44 -19.47 -8.76
C ASP A 196 2.13 -18.71 -9.04
N THR A 197 1.00 -19.41 -9.11
CA THR A 197 -0.32 -18.78 -9.33
C THR A 197 -0.78 -18.06 -8.05
N VAL A 198 -1.08 -16.77 -8.18
CA VAL A 198 -1.65 -15.93 -7.13
C VAL A 198 -3.02 -15.45 -7.60
N GLU A 199 -4.05 -15.77 -6.85
CA GLU A 199 -5.45 -15.41 -7.14
C GLU A 199 -5.86 -14.14 -6.38
N GLU A 200 -6.99 -13.55 -6.74
CA GLU A 200 -7.57 -12.39 -6.07
C GLU A 200 -7.61 -12.53 -4.54
N GLY A 201 -7.26 -11.45 -3.84
CA GLY A 201 -7.20 -11.39 -2.39
C GLY A 201 -6.01 -12.14 -1.76
N LYS A 202 -5.07 -12.60 -2.58
CA LYS A 202 -3.83 -13.25 -2.12
C LYS A 202 -2.61 -12.42 -2.46
N ALA A 203 -1.54 -12.65 -1.70
CA ALA A 203 -0.24 -12.07 -1.99
C ALA A 203 0.88 -13.11 -1.98
N ALA A 204 1.80 -12.98 -2.94
CA ALA A 204 3.12 -13.62 -2.87
C ALA A 204 4.05 -12.69 -2.06
N PHE A 205 4.63 -13.22 -0.99
CA PHE A 205 5.67 -12.58 -0.18
C PHE A 205 7.03 -13.02 -0.70
N MET A 206 7.91 -12.08 -0.96
CA MET A 206 9.16 -12.33 -1.67
C MET A 206 10.35 -11.70 -0.95
N GLU A 207 11.41 -12.49 -0.78
CA GLU A 207 12.70 -12.06 -0.22
C GLU A 207 13.85 -12.62 -1.03
N ASN A 208 14.97 -11.88 -1.10
CA ASN A 208 16.17 -12.30 -1.80
C ASN A 208 15.90 -12.66 -3.28
N VAL A 209 15.14 -11.80 -3.94
CA VAL A 209 14.85 -11.88 -5.39
C VAL A 209 15.44 -10.68 -6.10
N ASP A 210 15.91 -10.88 -7.33
CA ASP A 210 16.43 -9.81 -8.17
C ASP A 210 15.35 -9.26 -9.12
N THR A 211 14.24 -10.01 -9.29
CA THR A 211 13.12 -9.63 -10.15
C THR A 211 11.80 -10.13 -9.58
N ALA A 212 10.73 -9.38 -9.86
CA ALA A 212 9.35 -9.86 -9.77
C ALA A 212 8.80 -10.00 -11.19
N SER A 213 8.52 -11.24 -11.61
CA SER A 213 7.97 -11.56 -12.92
C SER A 213 6.49 -11.86 -12.80
N LEU A 214 5.66 -11.17 -13.59
CA LEU A 214 4.23 -11.34 -13.65
C LEU A 214 3.83 -11.82 -15.04
N LEU A 215 2.93 -12.82 -15.10
CA LEU A 215 2.25 -13.26 -16.32
C LEU A 215 0.77 -13.46 -15.98
N CYS A 216 -0.12 -12.69 -16.60
CA CYS A 216 -1.55 -12.77 -16.35
C CYS A 216 -2.26 -13.35 -17.56
N ASN A 217 -2.95 -14.50 -17.38
CA ASN A 217 -3.69 -15.18 -18.45
C ASN A 217 -5.11 -14.61 -18.65
N GLU A 218 -5.54 -13.72 -17.79
CA GLU A 218 -6.77 -12.94 -17.84
C GLU A 218 -6.50 -11.50 -17.43
N ALA A 219 -7.45 -10.59 -17.68
CA ALA A 219 -7.33 -9.20 -17.25
C ALA A 219 -7.21 -9.16 -15.72
N SER A 220 -6.13 -8.56 -15.23
CA SER A 220 -5.78 -8.58 -13.80
C SER A 220 -5.24 -7.24 -13.34
N ARG A 221 -5.49 -6.93 -12.07
CA ARG A 221 -4.91 -5.80 -11.37
C ARG A 221 -4.08 -6.29 -10.21
N VAL A 222 -2.81 -5.86 -10.17
CA VAL A 222 -1.82 -6.34 -9.22
C VAL A 222 -1.10 -5.16 -8.58
N MET A 223 -1.01 -5.17 -7.24
CA MET A 223 -0.16 -4.23 -6.50
C MET A 223 1.18 -4.88 -6.22
N LEU A 224 2.25 -4.23 -6.64
CA LEU A 224 3.62 -4.65 -6.37
C LEU A 224 4.25 -3.65 -5.41
N CYS A 225 4.69 -4.13 -4.23
CA CYS A 225 5.26 -3.29 -3.21
C CYS A 225 6.53 -3.94 -2.62
N PHE A 226 7.69 -3.33 -2.86
CA PHE A 226 8.99 -3.76 -2.32
C PHE A 226 9.66 -2.61 -1.59
N GLY A 227 10.34 -2.90 -0.49
CA GLY A 227 11.03 -1.89 0.31
C GLY A 227 12.33 -2.39 0.93
N GLU A 228 13.19 -1.43 1.29
CA GLU A 228 14.42 -1.70 2.01
C GLU A 228 14.10 -2.04 3.47
N PRO A 229 14.36 -3.27 3.95
CA PRO A 229 14.12 -3.64 5.34
C PRO A 229 15.10 -2.90 6.26
N HIS A 230 14.60 -2.46 7.42
CA HIS A 230 15.45 -1.79 8.40
C HIS A 230 16.30 -2.75 9.23
N GLY A 231 15.88 -4.03 9.36
CA GLY A 231 16.55 -5.02 10.19
C GLY A 231 16.49 -4.70 11.70
N GLU A 232 15.59 -3.81 12.08
CA GLU A 232 15.36 -3.40 13.47
C GLU A 232 14.11 -4.07 14.05
N PRO A 233 14.04 -4.33 15.37
CA PRO A 233 12.82 -4.81 15.99
C PRO A 233 11.64 -3.86 15.79
N ILE A 234 10.53 -4.36 15.28
CA ILE A 234 9.29 -3.61 15.11
C ILE A 234 8.34 -3.93 16.26
N ARG A 235 7.93 -2.91 17.00
CA ARG A 235 6.97 -3.00 18.12
C ARG A 235 5.73 -2.20 17.78
N GLN A 236 4.66 -2.91 17.39
CA GLN A 236 3.39 -2.29 17.04
C GLN A 236 2.36 -2.49 18.15
N HIS A 237 1.76 -1.39 18.59
CA HIS A 237 0.69 -1.35 19.59
C HIS A 237 -0.49 -0.54 19.02
N GLY A 238 -1.38 -1.22 18.29
CA GLY A 238 -2.47 -0.55 17.59
C GLY A 238 -1.94 0.49 16.59
N PRO A 239 -2.29 1.78 16.75
CA PRO A 239 -1.90 2.86 15.83
C PRO A 239 -0.46 3.39 16.04
N PHE A 240 0.33 2.78 16.89
CA PHE A 240 1.69 3.21 17.23
C PHE A 240 2.71 2.13 16.89
N VAL A 241 3.80 2.55 16.21
CA VAL A 241 4.92 1.68 15.83
C VAL A 241 6.20 2.26 16.41
N ASP A 242 6.77 1.56 17.38
CA ASP A 242 7.99 1.96 18.12
C ASP A 242 9.19 1.10 17.73
#